data_f0473de0f0f19d838517eb50c683480d
#
_entry.id   f0473de0f0f19d838517eb50c683480d
#
_cell.length_a   1.000
_cell.length_b   1.000
_cell.length_c   1.000
_cell.angle_alpha   90.00
_cell.angle_beta   90.00
_cell.angle_gamma   90.00
#
_symmetry.space_group_name_H-M   'P 1'
#
loop_
_entity.id
_entity.type
_entity.pdbx_description
1 polymer ?
#
loop_
_entity_poly.entity_id
_entity_poly.type
_entity_poly.pdbx_seq_one_letter_code
_entity_poly.pdbx_strand_id
1 'polypeptide(L)'
;MAGARHSLRLPWIPVAFMFKTLLLALASLSLLLVGSAHAEEPSDASLVLLTENFPPYNMAKNGKNFAKEENIEGIAVDIVRETFKRAGISYNLTLRFPWERIYKLALEKPGYGVFVMARLPAREALFKWVGPIGPDDWVLLAKSDSKIQLAELEQARRYKIGAYKGDAIAETLEKQGLNPIVVLRDQDNAQKLVDGQIDLWATGDPAGRYLARQVGVTGLKTVLRFNSAQLYLALNKDVPDDLVDKLQAALDQLRKDGVVDEITAKYL
;
A
#
# COMPACT_ATOMS: atom_id res chain seq x y z
N MET A 1 -24.13 62.93 82.25
CA MET A 1 -24.41 61.75 81.38
C MET A 1 -23.35 61.72 80.31
N ALA A 2 -22.42 60.79 80.39
CA ALA A 2 -21.24 60.66 79.56
C ALA A 2 -21.55 59.79 78.33
N GLY A 3 -21.32 60.38 77.14
CA GLY A 3 -21.41 59.59 75.87
C GLY A 3 -20.02 59.15 75.47
N ALA A 4 -19.79 57.86 75.51
CA ALA A 4 -18.54 57.24 75.07
C ALA A 4 -18.49 57.16 73.54
N ARG A 5 -17.50 57.77 72.89
CA ARG A 5 -17.20 57.59 71.48
C ARG A 5 -16.22 56.43 71.34
N HIS A 6 -16.65 55.31 70.78
CA HIS A 6 -15.73 54.23 70.34
C HIS A 6 -15.10 54.61 68.98
N SER A 7 -13.84 54.85 68.96
CA SER A 7 -13.05 54.98 67.74
C SER A 7 -12.57 53.58 67.27
N LEU A 8 -13.08 53.13 66.17
CA LEU A 8 -12.55 51.93 65.48
C LEU A 8 -11.22 52.27 64.85
N ARG A 9 -10.15 51.74 65.41
CA ARG A 9 -8.82 51.75 64.76
C ARG A 9 -8.74 50.56 63.80
N LEU A 10 -8.63 50.85 62.50
CA LEU A 10 -8.26 49.85 61.49
C LEU A 10 -6.78 49.45 61.67
N PRO A 11 -6.41 48.18 61.62
CA PRO A 11 -5.03 47.75 61.71
C PRO A 11 -4.24 48.19 60.48
N TRP A 12 -3.08 48.81 60.72
CA TRP A 12 -2.16 49.23 59.68
C TRP A 12 -1.41 48.00 59.14
N ILE A 13 -1.79 47.56 57.87
CA ILE A 13 -1.11 46.50 57.19
C ILE A 13 0.13 47.10 56.49
N PRO A 14 1.37 46.62 56.79
CA PRO A 14 2.57 47.18 56.14
C PRO A 14 2.52 46.92 54.63
N VAL A 15 2.81 47.93 53.84
CA VAL A 15 2.85 47.89 52.35
C VAL A 15 3.73 46.73 51.80
N ALA A 16 4.76 46.31 52.55
CA ALA A 16 5.62 45.18 52.20
C ALA A 16 4.85 43.83 52.18
N PHE A 17 3.73 43.70 52.91
CA PHE A 17 2.92 42.46 52.91
C PHE A 17 2.01 42.38 51.69
N MET A 18 1.53 43.53 51.22
CA MET A 18 0.72 43.60 49.99
C MET A 18 1.55 43.26 48.73
N PHE A 19 2.82 43.63 48.65
CA PHE A 19 3.68 43.30 47.53
C PHE A 19 4.03 41.80 47.45
N LYS A 20 4.22 41.13 48.60
CA LYS A 20 4.48 39.68 48.61
C LYS A 20 3.25 38.83 48.22
N THR A 21 2.04 39.24 48.62
CA THR A 21 0.82 38.54 48.21
C THR A 21 0.47 38.79 46.75
N LEU A 22 0.77 39.94 46.17
CA LEU A 22 0.53 40.27 44.78
C LEU A 22 1.53 39.50 43.87
N LEU A 23 2.82 39.36 44.28
CA LEU A 23 3.80 38.55 43.56
C LEU A 23 3.48 37.05 43.57
N LEU A 24 2.97 36.52 44.67
CA LEU A 24 2.50 35.12 44.75
C LEU A 24 1.26 34.86 43.92
N ALA A 25 0.35 35.82 43.81
CA ALA A 25 -0.86 35.72 42.97
C ALA A 25 -0.53 35.77 41.46
N LEU A 26 0.46 36.58 41.05
CA LEU A 26 0.95 36.62 39.68
C LEU A 26 1.73 35.35 39.29
N ALA A 27 2.51 34.77 40.21
CA ALA A 27 3.24 33.51 39.97
C ALA A 27 2.30 32.31 39.85
N SER A 28 1.19 32.28 40.56
CA SER A 28 0.17 31.22 40.43
C SER A 28 -0.69 31.37 39.17
N LEU A 29 -0.89 32.56 38.64
CA LEU A 29 -1.64 32.78 37.39
C LEU A 29 -0.81 32.46 36.15
N SER A 30 0.51 32.58 36.21
CA SER A 30 1.39 32.16 35.10
C SER A 30 1.58 30.65 35.02
N LEU A 31 1.32 29.88 36.07
CA LEU A 31 1.31 28.39 36.02
C LEU A 31 0.02 27.81 35.41
N LEU A 32 -1.06 28.57 35.34
CA LEU A 32 -2.33 28.15 34.72
C LEU A 32 -2.39 28.45 33.22
N LEU A 33 -1.40 29.18 32.68
CA LEU A 33 -1.24 29.46 31.23
C LEU A 33 -0.24 28.53 30.54
N VAL A 34 0.29 27.49 31.20
CA VAL A 34 0.83 26.34 30.50
C VAL A 34 -0.38 25.63 29.92
N GLY A 35 -0.84 26.21 28.81
CA GLY A 35 -1.87 25.61 27.98
C GLY A 35 -1.49 24.15 27.78
N SER A 36 -2.44 23.27 28.00
CA SER A 36 -2.40 21.92 27.52
C SER A 36 -2.10 21.99 26.03
N ALA A 37 -0.80 21.98 25.67
CA ALA A 37 -0.43 21.41 24.40
C ALA A 37 -1.00 20.00 24.49
N HIS A 38 -2.21 19.79 23.98
CA HIS A 38 -2.63 18.50 23.54
C HIS A 38 -1.57 18.17 22.46
N ALA A 39 -0.51 17.49 22.89
CA ALA A 39 0.14 16.57 22.00
C ALA A 39 -1.03 15.66 21.60
N GLU A 40 -1.51 15.83 20.38
CA GLU A 40 -2.32 14.83 19.69
C GLU A 40 -1.51 13.56 19.88
N GLU A 41 -1.97 12.68 20.79
CA GLU A 41 -1.41 11.33 20.87
C GLU A 41 -1.50 10.82 19.45
N PRO A 42 -0.40 10.33 18.85
CA PRO A 42 -0.48 9.73 17.53
C PRO A 42 -1.58 8.69 17.64
N SER A 43 -2.66 8.90 16.90
CA SER A 43 -3.77 7.94 16.84
C SER A 43 -3.09 6.60 16.53
N ASP A 44 -3.20 5.63 17.43
CA ASP A 44 -2.64 4.28 17.32
C ASP A 44 -3.43 3.50 16.25
N ALA A 45 -3.80 4.19 15.18
CA ALA A 45 -4.50 3.69 14.01
C ALA A 45 -3.49 2.90 13.17
N SER A 46 -3.22 1.69 13.63
CA SER A 46 -2.45 0.72 12.87
C SER A 46 -3.19 0.38 11.59
N LEU A 47 -2.60 0.71 10.43
CA LEU A 47 -3.14 0.34 9.13
C LEU A 47 -3.09 -1.18 8.94
N VAL A 48 -4.09 -1.75 8.28
CA VAL A 48 -4.11 -3.16 7.91
C VAL A 48 -3.76 -3.28 6.43
N LEU A 49 -2.57 -3.78 6.14
CA LEU A 49 -2.09 -3.98 4.78
C LEU A 49 -2.31 -5.43 4.32
N LEU A 50 -2.83 -5.56 3.13
CA LEU A 50 -3.07 -6.83 2.48
C LEU A 50 -2.23 -6.91 1.20
N THR A 51 -1.81 -8.13 0.88
CA THR A 51 -1.17 -8.44 -0.40
C THR A 51 -1.47 -9.90 -0.76
N GLU A 52 -1.12 -10.32 -1.97
CA GLU A 52 -1.16 -11.73 -2.39
C GLU A 52 0.18 -12.15 -3.01
N ASN A 53 0.27 -13.38 -3.51
CA ASN A 53 1.46 -13.80 -4.24
C ASN A 53 1.50 -13.16 -5.63
N PHE A 54 2.41 -12.25 -5.84
CA PHE A 54 2.74 -11.63 -7.12
C PHE A 54 4.28 -11.46 -7.23
N PRO A 55 5.02 -12.58 -7.29
CA PRO A 55 6.48 -12.55 -7.29
C PRO A 55 7.05 -11.94 -8.58
N PRO A 56 8.19 -11.25 -8.52
CA PRO A 56 9.06 -11.06 -7.35
C PRO A 56 8.68 -9.88 -6.45
N TYR A 57 7.54 -9.25 -6.66
CA TYR A 57 7.12 -8.08 -5.89
C TYR A 57 6.70 -8.44 -4.47
N ASN A 58 5.90 -9.47 -4.31
CA ASN A 58 5.41 -9.95 -3.01
C ASN A 58 5.09 -11.44 -3.08
N MET A 59 5.54 -12.18 -2.09
CA MET A 59 5.36 -13.63 -2.05
C MET A 59 5.50 -14.18 -0.64
N ALA A 60 4.78 -15.26 -0.36
CA ALA A 60 5.01 -16.05 0.84
C ALA A 60 6.27 -16.88 0.68
N LYS A 61 7.21 -16.84 1.66
CA LYS A 61 8.46 -17.60 1.66
C LYS A 61 8.28 -19.12 1.46
N ASN A 62 7.13 -19.64 1.86
CA ASN A 62 6.78 -21.06 1.73
C ASN A 62 5.88 -21.37 0.52
N GLY A 63 5.63 -20.39 -0.36
CA GLY A 63 4.77 -20.52 -1.54
C GLY A 63 3.28 -20.70 -1.25
N LYS A 64 2.84 -20.59 0.03
CA LYS A 64 1.43 -20.72 0.41
C LYS A 64 0.64 -19.44 0.10
N ASN A 65 -0.68 -19.59 0.00
CA ASN A 65 -1.61 -18.48 -0.27
C ASN A 65 -2.06 -17.72 1.01
N PHE A 66 -1.37 -17.94 2.12
CA PHE A 66 -1.54 -17.21 3.38
C PHE A 66 -0.21 -17.13 4.10
N ALA A 67 0.17 -15.92 4.49
CA ALA A 67 1.35 -15.69 5.34
C ALA A 67 1.14 -14.46 6.24
N LYS A 68 1.74 -14.50 7.42
CA LYS A 68 1.94 -13.33 8.27
C LYS A 68 3.22 -12.61 7.86
N GLU A 69 3.38 -11.38 8.28
CA GLU A 69 4.43 -10.45 7.85
C GLU A 69 5.84 -11.04 7.84
N GLU A 70 6.23 -11.76 8.87
CA GLU A 70 7.56 -12.38 9.00
C GLU A 70 7.87 -13.43 7.93
N ASN A 71 6.82 -13.97 7.28
CA ASN A 71 6.88 -14.98 6.23
C ASN A 71 6.54 -14.45 4.85
N ILE A 72 6.57 -13.11 4.67
CA ILE A 72 6.35 -12.45 3.38
C ILE A 72 7.65 -11.78 2.95
N GLU A 73 7.98 -11.86 1.67
CA GLU A 73 9.16 -11.22 1.07
C GLU A 73 8.85 -10.70 -0.34
N GLY A 74 9.76 -9.92 -0.90
CA GLY A 74 9.68 -9.39 -2.26
C GLY A 74 9.97 -7.90 -2.34
N ILE A 75 10.17 -7.42 -3.57
CA ILE A 75 10.54 -6.02 -3.86
C ILE A 75 9.59 -5.04 -3.19
N ALA A 76 8.30 -5.20 -3.44
CA ALA A 76 7.29 -4.28 -2.91
C ALA A 76 7.12 -4.42 -1.39
N VAL A 77 7.28 -5.61 -0.85
CA VAL A 77 7.23 -5.85 0.60
C VAL A 77 8.33 -5.07 1.31
N ASP A 78 9.56 -5.16 0.82
CA ASP A 78 10.70 -4.47 1.43
C ASP A 78 10.60 -2.95 1.25
N ILE A 79 10.13 -2.46 0.09
CA ILE A 79 9.86 -1.02 -0.13
C ILE A 79 8.78 -0.51 0.83
N VAL A 80 7.67 -1.23 0.99
CA VAL A 80 6.58 -0.86 1.90
C VAL A 80 7.07 -0.85 3.35
N ARG A 81 7.81 -1.85 3.79
CA ARG A 81 8.42 -1.89 5.14
C ARG A 81 9.28 -0.67 5.41
N GLU A 82 10.23 -0.36 4.51
CA GLU A 82 11.09 0.80 4.70
C GLU A 82 10.32 2.13 4.63
N THR A 83 9.27 2.21 3.79
CA THR A 83 8.38 3.37 3.72
C THR A 83 7.68 3.62 5.05
N PHE A 84 7.02 2.60 5.61
CA PHE A 84 6.30 2.71 6.88
C PHE A 84 7.24 2.98 8.06
N LYS A 85 8.39 2.31 8.10
CA LYS A 85 9.44 2.55 9.09
C LYS A 85 9.93 4.00 9.06
N ARG A 86 10.21 4.55 7.88
CA ARG A 86 10.65 5.94 7.71
C ARG A 86 9.56 6.95 8.06
N ALA A 87 8.31 6.64 7.72
CA ALA A 87 7.16 7.48 8.07
C ALA A 87 6.80 7.42 9.57
N GLY A 88 7.29 6.42 10.32
CA GLY A 88 6.92 6.20 11.72
C GLY A 88 5.46 5.79 11.91
N ILE A 89 4.87 5.08 10.93
CA ILE A 89 3.47 4.65 10.95
C ILE A 89 3.41 3.15 11.21
N SER A 90 2.59 2.75 12.20
CA SER A 90 2.36 1.34 12.53
C SER A 90 1.40 0.69 11.53
N TYR A 91 1.62 -0.58 11.25
CA TYR A 91 0.75 -1.38 10.38
C TYR A 91 0.80 -2.86 10.76
N ASN A 92 -0.17 -3.63 10.23
CA ASN A 92 -0.18 -5.08 10.25
C ASN A 92 -0.24 -5.57 8.81
N LEU A 93 0.65 -6.49 8.41
CA LEU A 93 0.69 -7.02 7.05
C LEU A 93 0.32 -8.50 7.04
N THR A 94 -0.57 -8.87 6.12
CA THR A 94 -0.86 -10.27 5.81
C THR A 94 -0.97 -10.50 4.31
N LEU A 95 -0.42 -11.63 3.86
CA LEU A 95 -0.64 -12.15 2.52
C LEU A 95 -1.87 -13.06 2.55
N ARG A 96 -2.82 -12.83 1.64
CA ARG A 96 -4.08 -13.58 1.54
C ARG A 96 -4.47 -13.78 0.08
N PHE A 97 -5.31 -14.77 -0.14
CA PHE A 97 -5.87 -15.15 -1.43
C PHE A 97 -7.40 -15.26 -1.32
N PRO A 98 -8.17 -15.05 -2.39
CA PRO A 98 -7.77 -14.52 -3.71
C PRO A 98 -7.75 -12.99 -3.77
N TRP A 99 -7.22 -12.44 -4.87
CA TRP A 99 -7.15 -10.99 -5.14
C TRP A 99 -8.49 -10.28 -4.94
N GLU A 100 -9.55 -10.78 -5.54
CA GLU A 100 -10.90 -10.19 -5.41
C GLU A 100 -11.31 -9.92 -3.96
N ARG A 101 -10.95 -10.84 -3.05
CA ARG A 101 -11.27 -10.71 -1.63
C ARG A 101 -10.49 -9.60 -0.95
N ILE A 102 -9.19 -9.52 -1.19
CA ILE A 102 -8.35 -8.49 -0.56
C ILE A 102 -8.61 -7.11 -1.15
N TYR A 103 -8.88 -7.03 -2.45
CA TYR A 103 -9.34 -5.83 -3.13
C TYR A 103 -10.61 -5.28 -2.49
N LYS A 104 -11.63 -6.14 -2.32
CA LYS A 104 -12.89 -5.78 -1.68
C LYS A 104 -12.70 -5.32 -0.24
N LEU A 105 -11.85 -5.99 0.55
CA LEU A 105 -11.55 -5.57 1.92
C LEU A 105 -10.91 -4.17 1.96
N ALA A 106 -9.94 -3.88 1.10
CA ALA A 106 -9.31 -2.57 1.04
C ALA A 106 -10.29 -1.47 0.58
N LEU A 107 -11.24 -1.81 -0.30
CA LEU A 107 -12.27 -0.89 -0.75
C LEU A 107 -13.30 -0.55 0.34
N GLU A 108 -13.72 -1.54 1.14
CA GLU A 108 -14.87 -1.42 2.05
C GLU A 108 -14.50 -1.16 3.51
N LYS A 109 -13.27 -1.47 3.93
CA LYS A 109 -12.86 -1.40 5.34
C LYS A 109 -12.01 -0.18 5.64
N PRO A 110 -12.45 0.71 6.55
CA PRO A 110 -11.62 1.82 7.03
C PRO A 110 -10.26 1.33 7.54
N GLY A 111 -9.20 2.09 7.26
CA GLY A 111 -7.85 1.76 7.69
C GLY A 111 -7.17 0.60 6.96
N TYR A 112 -7.80 0.04 5.92
CA TYR A 112 -7.21 -1.02 5.12
C TYR A 112 -6.46 -0.47 3.90
N GLY A 113 -5.46 -1.22 3.46
CA GLY A 113 -4.75 -0.99 2.21
C GLY A 113 -4.37 -2.29 1.54
N VAL A 114 -4.12 -2.24 0.25
CA VAL A 114 -3.63 -3.39 -0.54
C VAL A 114 -2.51 -2.95 -1.48
N PHE A 115 -1.47 -3.75 -1.61
CA PHE A 115 -0.37 -3.59 -2.58
C PHE A 115 0.00 -4.97 -3.15
N VAL A 116 0.51 -5.05 -4.27
CA VAL A 116 0.79 -4.16 -5.37
C VAL A 116 -0.44 -4.03 -6.27
N MET A 117 -0.98 -2.84 -6.38
CA MET A 117 -2.16 -2.60 -7.21
C MET A 117 -1.81 -1.72 -8.41
N ALA A 118 -2.20 -2.16 -9.61
CA ALA A 118 -2.13 -1.31 -10.79
C ALA A 118 -3.08 -0.10 -10.63
N ARG A 119 -2.49 1.11 -10.70
CA ARG A 119 -3.25 2.37 -10.66
C ARG A 119 -3.80 2.66 -12.05
N LEU A 120 -5.07 2.38 -12.24
CA LEU A 120 -5.79 2.51 -13.49
C LEU A 120 -6.86 3.61 -13.40
N PRO A 121 -7.26 4.24 -14.52
CA PRO A 121 -8.32 5.24 -14.51
C PRO A 121 -9.61 4.79 -13.83
N ALA A 122 -10.02 3.54 -14.02
CA ALA A 122 -11.22 2.97 -13.38
C ALA A 122 -11.11 2.80 -11.87
N ARG A 123 -9.89 2.79 -11.31
CA ARG A 123 -9.61 2.62 -9.88
C ARG A 123 -9.19 3.94 -9.22
N GLU A 124 -8.86 4.97 -10.00
CA GLU A 124 -8.29 6.24 -9.53
C GLU A 124 -9.11 6.84 -8.39
N ALA A 125 -10.42 6.96 -8.57
CA ALA A 125 -11.31 7.55 -7.59
C ALA A 125 -11.71 6.62 -6.43
N LEU A 126 -11.28 5.37 -6.41
CA LEU A 126 -11.69 4.38 -5.41
C LEU A 126 -10.76 4.31 -4.21
N PHE A 127 -9.51 4.76 -4.34
CA PHE A 127 -8.48 4.64 -3.32
C PHE A 127 -7.70 5.94 -3.16
N LYS A 128 -6.91 6.02 -2.10
CA LYS A 128 -5.79 6.94 -1.95
C LYS A 128 -4.51 6.19 -2.27
N TRP A 129 -3.57 6.82 -2.97
CA TRP A 129 -2.46 6.15 -3.60
C TRP A 129 -1.11 6.59 -3.03
N VAL A 130 -0.25 5.62 -2.72
CA VAL A 130 1.16 5.85 -2.39
C VAL A 130 2.02 5.07 -3.38
N GLY A 131 2.89 5.76 -4.09
CA GLY A 131 3.70 5.12 -5.12
C GLY A 131 4.33 6.08 -6.13
N PRO A 132 4.75 5.55 -7.33
CA PRO A 132 4.72 4.15 -7.74
C PRO A 132 5.71 3.28 -6.96
N ILE A 133 5.42 1.97 -6.77
CA ILE A 133 6.35 1.01 -6.15
C ILE A 133 7.24 0.36 -7.21
N GLY A 134 6.69 0.08 -8.37
CA GLY A 134 7.41 -0.51 -9.49
C GLY A 134 6.55 -0.63 -10.75
N PRO A 135 7.16 -0.98 -11.90
CA PRO A 135 6.44 -1.19 -13.15
C PRO A 135 5.80 -2.57 -13.20
N ASP A 136 4.76 -2.72 -14.01
CA ASP A 136 4.12 -3.97 -14.40
C ASP A 136 3.80 -3.93 -15.90
N ASP A 137 4.62 -4.59 -16.69
CA ASP A 137 4.43 -4.67 -18.13
C ASP A 137 3.47 -5.81 -18.47
N TRP A 138 2.38 -5.50 -19.12
CA TRP A 138 1.38 -6.49 -19.48
C TRP A 138 1.70 -7.14 -20.81
N VAL A 139 1.87 -8.46 -20.77
CA VAL A 139 2.36 -9.23 -21.91
C VAL A 139 1.46 -10.41 -22.24
N LEU A 140 1.49 -10.81 -23.51
CA LEU A 140 1.04 -12.12 -23.94
C LEU A 140 2.28 -13.02 -24.09
N LEU A 141 2.36 -14.05 -23.26
CA LEU A 141 3.40 -15.08 -23.31
C LEU A 141 2.91 -16.26 -24.15
N ALA A 142 3.83 -16.83 -24.94
CA ALA A 142 3.62 -18.07 -25.68
C ALA A 142 4.81 -19.03 -25.43
N LYS A 143 4.69 -20.29 -25.85
CA LYS A 143 5.83 -21.24 -25.88
C LYS A 143 6.91 -20.72 -26.80
N SER A 144 8.17 -21.05 -26.52
CA SER A 144 9.32 -20.58 -27.30
C SER A 144 9.25 -20.95 -28.79
N ASP A 145 8.70 -22.14 -29.09
CA ASP A 145 8.53 -22.67 -30.45
C ASP A 145 7.27 -22.16 -31.17
N SER A 146 6.40 -21.44 -30.49
CA SER A 146 5.17 -20.87 -31.07
C SER A 146 5.49 -20.01 -32.29
N LYS A 147 4.66 -20.07 -33.31
CA LYS A 147 4.75 -19.22 -34.51
C LYS A 147 3.87 -17.99 -34.46
N ILE A 148 3.21 -17.76 -33.29
CA ILE A 148 2.32 -16.61 -33.11
C ILE A 148 3.16 -15.33 -33.13
N GLN A 149 2.71 -14.38 -33.95
CA GLN A 149 3.22 -13.02 -34.05
C GLN A 149 2.00 -12.07 -34.00
N LEU A 150 2.07 -11.08 -33.13
CA LEU A 150 1.00 -10.11 -32.93
C LEU A 150 1.61 -8.71 -32.97
N ALA A 151 0.99 -7.81 -33.72
CA ALA A 151 1.34 -6.38 -33.72
C ALA A 151 0.44 -5.58 -32.75
N GLU A 152 -0.78 -6.07 -32.52
CA GLU A 152 -1.80 -5.43 -31.67
C GLU A 152 -2.68 -6.47 -30.97
N LEU A 153 -3.30 -6.05 -29.86
CA LEU A 153 -4.05 -6.93 -28.98
C LEU A 153 -5.28 -7.55 -29.67
N GLU A 154 -5.94 -6.82 -30.55
CA GLU A 154 -7.10 -7.30 -31.31
C GLU A 154 -6.80 -8.59 -32.11
N GLN A 155 -5.60 -8.76 -32.61
CA GLN A 155 -5.18 -9.95 -33.35
C GLN A 155 -5.15 -11.22 -32.47
N ALA A 156 -5.13 -11.05 -31.14
CA ALA A 156 -5.17 -12.17 -30.21
C ALA A 156 -6.56 -12.84 -30.11
N ARG A 157 -7.62 -12.22 -30.64
CA ARG A 157 -9.01 -12.71 -30.60
C ARG A 157 -9.18 -14.13 -31.14
N ARG A 158 -8.35 -14.56 -32.05
CA ARG A 158 -8.37 -15.92 -32.65
C ARG A 158 -7.69 -17.00 -31.83
N TYR A 159 -7.10 -16.64 -30.71
CA TYR A 159 -6.36 -17.55 -29.84
C TYR A 159 -7.07 -17.72 -28.49
N LYS A 160 -6.84 -18.87 -27.87
CA LYS A 160 -7.25 -19.12 -26.48
C LYS A 160 -6.28 -18.41 -25.55
N ILE A 161 -6.78 -17.41 -24.85
CA ILE A 161 -5.96 -16.60 -23.92
C ILE A 161 -6.28 -17.05 -22.51
N GLY A 162 -5.28 -17.46 -21.72
CA GLY A 162 -5.40 -17.67 -20.29
C GLY A 162 -5.09 -16.38 -19.52
N ALA A 163 -5.80 -16.13 -18.41
CA ALA A 163 -5.56 -15.00 -17.54
C ALA A 163 -5.93 -15.30 -16.07
N TYR A 164 -5.53 -14.44 -15.14
CA TYR A 164 -5.87 -14.56 -13.73
C TYR A 164 -7.22 -13.90 -13.45
N LYS A 165 -8.11 -14.62 -12.76
CA LYS A 165 -9.46 -14.16 -12.46
C LYS A 165 -9.48 -12.92 -11.57
N GLY A 166 -10.21 -11.88 -11.99
CA GLY A 166 -10.37 -10.61 -11.24
C GLY A 166 -9.16 -9.70 -11.29
N ASP A 167 -8.10 -10.08 -12.02
CA ASP A 167 -6.95 -9.21 -12.25
C ASP A 167 -7.24 -8.15 -13.32
N ALA A 168 -6.53 -7.02 -13.22
CA ALA A 168 -6.65 -5.90 -14.15
C ALA A 168 -6.41 -6.28 -15.62
N ILE A 169 -5.51 -7.24 -15.86
CA ILE A 169 -5.21 -7.76 -17.20
C ILE A 169 -6.44 -8.48 -17.75
N ALA A 170 -7.02 -9.42 -16.98
CA ALA A 170 -8.22 -10.15 -17.37
C ALA A 170 -9.40 -9.21 -17.62
N GLU A 171 -9.66 -8.26 -16.71
CA GLU A 171 -10.71 -7.25 -16.87
C GLU A 171 -10.53 -6.41 -18.14
N THR A 172 -9.28 -6.05 -18.48
CA THR A 172 -8.98 -5.28 -19.70
C THR A 172 -9.25 -6.09 -20.95
N LEU A 173 -8.86 -7.37 -20.97
CA LEU A 173 -9.16 -8.27 -22.09
C LEU A 173 -10.66 -8.45 -22.27
N GLU A 174 -11.41 -8.64 -21.19
CA GLU A 174 -12.87 -8.77 -21.21
C GLU A 174 -13.55 -7.51 -21.77
N LYS A 175 -13.13 -6.32 -21.32
CA LYS A 175 -13.66 -5.05 -21.83
C LYS A 175 -13.39 -4.86 -23.32
N GLN A 176 -12.34 -5.46 -23.86
CA GLN A 176 -12.03 -5.46 -25.30
C GLN A 176 -12.66 -6.65 -26.04
N GLY A 177 -13.47 -7.45 -25.36
CA GLY A 177 -14.19 -8.56 -25.96
C GLY A 177 -13.31 -9.76 -26.34
N LEU A 178 -12.17 -9.94 -25.67
CA LEU A 178 -11.22 -11.03 -25.93
C LEU A 178 -11.53 -12.31 -25.14
N ASN A 179 -12.43 -12.26 -24.16
CA ASN A 179 -12.98 -13.38 -23.41
C ASN A 179 -11.93 -14.41 -22.93
N PRO A 180 -11.02 -14.05 -22.04
CA PRO A 180 -9.97 -14.96 -21.58
C PRO A 180 -10.52 -16.13 -20.77
N ILE A 181 -9.85 -17.28 -20.85
CA ILE A 181 -10.06 -18.42 -19.97
C ILE A 181 -9.39 -18.10 -18.64
N VAL A 182 -10.19 -17.78 -17.62
CA VAL A 182 -9.65 -17.36 -16.33
C VAL A 182 -9.42 -18.52 -15.37
N VAL A 183 -8.32 -18.44 -14.61
CA VAL A 183 -7.95 -19.38 -13.56
C VAL A 183 -7.87 -18.67 -12.21
N LEU A 184 -7.96 -19.43 -11.11
CA LEU A 184 -7.89 -18.90 -9.75
C LEU A 184 -6.46 -18.67 -9.24
N ARG A 185 -5.45 -19.22 -9.92
CA ARG A 185 -4.02 -19.02 -9.61
C ARG A 185 -3.31 -18.80 -10.93
N ASP A 186 -2.65 -17.65 -11.07
CA ASP A 186 -2.04 -17.29 -12.36
C ASP A 186 -0.99 -18.29 -12.85
N GLN A 187 -0.25 -18.91 -11.94
CA GLN A 187 0.71 -19.97 -12.25
C GLN A 187 0.12 -21.20 -12.97
N ASP A 188 -1.19 -21.46 -12.81
CA ASP A 188 -1.85 -22.59 -13.49
C ASP A 188 -1.91 -22.35 -15.01
N ASN A 189 -1.84 -21.10 -15.47
CA ASN A 189 -1.74 -20.75 -16.88
C ASN A 189 -0.43 -21.22 -17.52
N ALA A 190 0.68 -21.25 -16.78
CA ALA A 190 1.95 -21.74 -17.29
C ALA A 190 1.82 -23.22 -17.75
N GLN A 191 1.20 -24.08 -16.93
CA GLN A 191 0.99 -25.48 -17.29
C GLN A 191 -0.02 -25.62 -18.43
N LYS A 192 -1.15 -24.84 -18.39
CA LYS A 192 -2.14 -24.85 -19.49
C LYS A 192 -1.53 -24.46 -20.83
N LEU A 193 -0.57 -23.54 -20.83
CA LEU A 193 0.15 -23.12 -22.02
C LEU A 193 1.02 -24.27 -22.59
N VAL A 194 1.75 -24.98 -21.72
CA VAL A 194 2.57 -26.14 -22.12
C VAL A 194 1.71 -27.27 -22.66
N ASP A 195 0.58 -27.56 -22.00
CA ASP A 195 -0.36 -28.61 -22.37
C ASP A 195 -1.21 -28.27 -23.63
N GLY A 196 -1.09 -27.04 -24.17
CA GLY A 196 -1.86 -26.59 -25.33
C GLY A 196 -3.35 -26.35 -25.04
N GLN A 197 -3.73 -26.21 -23.78
CA GLN A 197 -5.10 -25.84 -23.38
C GLN A 197 -5.39 -24.37 -23.67
N ILE A 198 -4.35 -23.52 -23.63
CA ILE A 198 -4.33 -22.13 -24.08
C ILE A 198 -3.18 -21.92 -25.08
N ASP A 199 -3.32 -20.93 -25.94
CA ASP A 199 -2.31 -20.55 -26.93
C ASP A 199 -1.40 -19.43 -26.43
N LEU A 200 -1.98 -18.56 -25.59
CA LEU A 200 -1.37 -17.35 -25.02
C LEU A 200 -1.70 -17.24 -23.53
N TRP A 201 -0.75 -16.74 -22.76
CA TRP A 201 -0.94 -16.40 -21.36
C TRP A 201 -0.76 -14.90 -21.19
N ALA A 202 -1.86 -14.22 -20.79
CA ALA A 202 -1.85 -12.81 -20.44
C ALA A 202 -1.50 -12.64 -18.97
N THR A 203 -0.36 -11.98 -18.69
CA THR A 203 0.19 -11.82 -17.34
C THR A 203 1.12 -10.60 -17.27
N GLY A 204 1.55 -10.23 -16.07
CA GLY A 204 2.59 -9.24 -15.85
C GLY A 204 4.00 -9.79 -16.10
N ASP A 205 4.92 -8.96 -16.56
CA ASP A 205 6.35 -9.29 -16.70
C ASP A 205 7.14 -8.39 -15.71
N PRO A 206 7.89 -8.93 -14.71
CA PRO A 206 8.48 -10.28 -14.69
C PRO A 206 7.64 -11.36 -13.95
N ALA A 207 6.49 -11.06 -13.39
CA ALA A 207 5.73 -11.97 -12.53
C ALA A 207 5.37 -13.30 -13.20
N GLY A 208 4.81 -13.29 -14.41
CA GLY A 208 4.44 -14.50 -15.13
C GLY A 208 5.62 -15.43 -15.39
N ARG A 209 6.79 -14.88 -15.75
CA ARG A 209 7.99 -15.70 -15.96
C ARG A 209 8.52 -16.30 -14.65
N TYR A 210 8.41 -15.57 -13.56
CA TYR A 210 8.77 -16.07 -12.24
C TYR A 210 7.85 -17.24 -11.85
N LEU A 211 6.52 -17.05 -11.96
CA LEU A 211 5.53 -18.08 -11.69
C LEU A 211 5.71 -19.33 -12.56
N ALA A 212 6.02 -19.16 -13.85
CA ALA A 212 6.32 -20.25 -14.75
C ALA A 212 7.51 -21.08 -14.26
N ARG A 213 8.62 -20.42 -13.87
CA ARG A 213 9.80 -21.12 -13.33
C ARG A 213 9.49 -21.91 -12.05
N GLN A 214 8.62 -21.40 -11.17
CA GLN A 214 8.22 -22.09 -9.94
C GLN A 214 7.52 -23.43 -10.21
N VAL A 215 6.84 -23.58 -11.34
CA VAL A 215 6.19 -24.84 -11.76
C VAL A 215 6.99 -25.58 -12.83
N GLY A 216 8.27 -25.26 -12.99
CA GLY A 216 9.18 -25.95 -13.90
C GLY A 216 9.03 -25.58 -15.37
N VAL A 217 8.24 -24.56 -15.69
CA VAL A 217 8.03 -24.10 -17.08
C VAL A 217 9.07 -23.02 -17.41
N THR A 218 9.84 -23.24 -18.46
CA THR A 218 10.87 -22.32 -18.97
C THR A 218 10.68 -22.09 -20.47
N GLY A 219 11.49 -21.20 -21.05
CA GLY A 219 11.51 -20.98 -22.50
C GLY A 219 10.24 -20.30 -23.04
N LEU A 220 9.57 -19.47 -22.23
CA LEU A 220 8.47 -18.66 -22.70
C LEU A 220 8.98 -17.41 -23.45
N LYS A 221 8.27 -17.01 -24.49
CA LYS A 221 8.54 -15.78 -25.21
C LYS A 221 7.38 -14.79 -25.15
N THR A 222 7.69 -13.52 -25.09
CA THR A 222 6.72 -12.45 -25.26
C THR A 222 6.37 -12.33 -26.75
N VAL A 223 5.08 -12.48 -27.09
CA VAL A 223 4.59 -12.27 -28.45
C VAL A 223 3.93 -10.91 -28.64
N LEU A 224 3.53 -10.30 -27.54
CA LEU A 224 3.02 -8.93 -27.51
C LEU A 224 3.22 -8.33 -26.10
N ARG A 225 3.69 -7.08 -26.04
CA ARG A 225 3.55 -6.20 -24.88
C ARG A 225 2.48 -5.20 -25.22
N PHE A 226 1.37 -5.18 -24.48
CA PHE A 226 0.19 -4.40 -24.87
C PHE A 226 -0.18 -3.29 -23.89
N ASN A 227 0.43 -3.29 -22.70
CA ASN A 227 0.28 -2.22 -21.74
C ASN A 227 1.48 -2.19 -20.78
N SER A 228 1.62 -1.08 -20.06
CA SER A 228 2.51 -0.96 -18.92
C SER A 228 1.78 -0.17 -17.84
N ALA A 229 1.62 -0.76 -16.67
CA ALA A 229 1.03 -0.14 -15.50
C ALA A 229 2.11 0.20 -14.48
N GLN A 230 1.79 1.10 -13.57
CA GLN A 230 2.59 1.34 -12.38
C GLN A 230 1.86 0.74 -11.17
N LEU A 231 2.61 0.05 -10.32
CA LEU A 231 2.11 -0.60 -9.11
C LEU A 231 2.20 0.35 -7.91
N TYR A 232 1.17 0.34 -7.10
CA TYR A 232 1.03 1.24 -5.95
C TYR A 232 0.56 0.48 -4.70
N LEU A 233 0.72 1.13 -3.55
CA LEU A 233 -0.07 0.88 -2.37
C LEU A 233 -1.36 1.69 -2.50
N ALA A 234 -2.49 1.00 -2.53
CA ALA A 234 -3.84 1.57 -2.56
C ALA A 234 -4.43 1.51 -1.15
N LEU A 235 -4.74 2.66 -0.58
CA LEU A 235 -5.31 2.82 0.75
C LEU A 235 -6.81 3.12 0.65
N ASN A 236 -7.58 2.61 1.60
CA ASN A 236 -8.99 2.96 1.72
C ASN A 236 -9.16 4.49 1.82
N LYS A 237 -10.24 5.02 1.29
CA LYS A 237 -10.51 6.47 1.26
C LYS A 237 -10.63 7.14 2.63
N ASP A 238 -10.97 6.36 3.66
CA ASP A 238 -11.09 6.86 5.02
C ASP A 238 -9.73 7.01 5.75
N VAL A 239 -8.63 6.55 5.12
CA VAL A 239 -7.28 6.83 5.63
C VAL A 239 -7.02 8.34 5.57
N PRO A 240 -6.60 8.99 6.67
CA PRO A 240 -6.33 10.43 6.69
C PRO A 240 -5.31 10.86 5.64
N ASP A 241 -5.53 12.03 5.01
CA ASP A 241 -4.66 12.54 3.94
C ASP A 241 -3.24 12.80 4.44
N ASP A 242 -3.08 13.27 5.66
CA ASP A 242 -1.77 13.51 6.29
C ASP A 242 -0.94 12.22 6.44
N LEU A 243 -1.58 11.07 6.69
CA LEU A 243 -0.89 9.76 6.69
C LEU A 243 -0.46 9.36 5.28
N VAL A 244 -1.32 9.60 4.28
CA VAL A 244 -1.00 9.34 2.86
C VAL A 244 0.18 10.19 2.42
N ASP A 245 0.17 11.48 2.74
CA ASP A 245 1.24 12.44 2.42
C ASP A 245 2.56 12.06 3.10
N LYS A 246 2.50 11.64 4.37
CA LYS A 246 3.68 11.14 5.11
C LYS A 246 4.28 9.91 4.45
N LEU A 247 3.45 8.94 4.05
CA LEU A 247 3.91 7.73 3.36
C LEU A 247 4.51 8.06 1.99
N GLN A 248 3.88 8.96 1.22
CA GLN A 248 4.41 9.38 -0.07
C GLN A 248 5.76 10.09 0.08
N ALA A 249 5.87 11.02 1.03
CA ALA A 249 7.13 11.72 1.29
C ALA A 249 8.26 10.76 1.72
N ALA A 250 7.93 9.76 2.55
CA ALA A 250 8.89 8.74 2.97
C ALA A 250 9.36 7.89 1.77
N LEU A 251 8.45 7.46 0.89
CA LEU A 251 8.79 6.69 -0.31
C LEU A 251 9.62 7.52 -1.30
N ASP A 252 9.29 8.79 -1.50
CA ASP A 252 10.04 9.68 -2.37
C ASP A 252 11.48 9.91 -1.85
N GLN A 253 11.64 9.97 -0.53
CA GLN A 253 12.97 10.06 0.07
C GLN A 253 13.75 8.75 -0.08
N LEU A 254 13.11 7.58 0.06
CA LEU A 254 13.77 6.28 -0.19
C LEU A 254 14.30 6.17 -1.63
N ARG A 255 13.57 6.71 -2.61
CA ARG A 255 14.04 6.78 -4.00
C ARG A 255 15.25 7.70 -4.16
N LYS A 256 15.18 8.89 -3.58
CA LYS A 256 16.30 9.85 -3.64
C LYS A 256 17.57 9.29 -3.01
N ASP A 257 17.42 8.50 -1.96
CA ASP A 257 18.52 7.85 -1.25
C ASP A 257 19.06 6.59 -1.97
N GLY A 258 18.43 6.15 -3.08
CA GLY A 258 18.81 4.95 -3.83
C GLY A 258 18.34 3.63 -3.20
N VAL A 259 17.64 3.66 -2.08
CA VAL A 259 17.20 2.46 -1.34
C VAL A 259 16.24 1.60 -2.15
N VAL A 260 15.36 2.23 -2.96
CA VAL A 260 14.44 1.48 -3.84
C VAL A 260 15.20 0.69 -4.89
N ASP A 261 16.26 1.26 -5.47
CA ASP A 261 17.11 0.59 -6.47
C ASP A 261 17.91 -0.56 -5.82
N GLU A 262 18.46 -0.34 -4.64
CA GLU A 262 19.14 -1.38 -3.86
C GLU A 262 18.23 -2.57 -3.54
N ILE A 263 16.98 -2.30 -3.10
CA ILE A 263 15.99 -3.34 -2.83
C ILE A 263 15.66 -4.09 -4.12
N THR A 264 15.41 -3.38 -5.20
CA THR A 264 15.06 -3.99 -6.50
C THR A 264 16.17 -4.92 -7.00
N ALA A 265 17.42 -4.49 -6.90
CA ALA A 265 18.59 -5.28 -7.34
C ALA A 265 18.80 -6.58 -6.56
N LYS A 266 18.21 -6.73 -5.35
CA LYS A 266 18.29 -7.99 -4.59
C LYS A 266 17.45 -9.12 -5.21
N TYR A 267 16.43 -8.77 -5.99
CA TYR A 267 15.42 -9.70 -6.49
C TYR A 267 15.48 -9.93 -8.00
N LEU A 268 16.10 -9.02 -8.76
CA LEU A 268 16.24 -9.07 -10.23
C LEU A 268 17.66 -9.40 -10.68
#